data_dc799d0a5b8903f50b17f1daa67adc8f
#
_entry.id   dc799d0a5b8903f50b17f1daa67adc8f
#
_cell.length_a   1.000
_cell.length_b   1.000
_cell.length_c   1.000
_cell.angle_alpha   90.00
_cell.angle_beta   90.00
_cell.angle_gamma   90.00
#
_symmetry.space_group_name_H-M   'P 1'
#
loop_
_entity.id
_entity.type
_entity.pdbx_description
1 polymer ?
#
loop_
_entity_poly.entity_id
_entity_poly.type
_entity_poly.pdbx_seq_one_letter_code
_entity_poly.pdbx_strand_id
1 'polypeptide(L)'
;MDLPPGSKPLGYKWIFKRKMKTNGTIDKYKARLVIKGYKQKEGLDYFDTYSPVTRITSVRMVLAIAALRNLEIHQMDVKTAFLNGDLDEEIYMEQPEGFAAPGQEKKVCKLVKSLYGLKQAPKQWHQKFNSVVLANGFKINECDKCIYVKDTVNGYVILCLYVDDMLIVGSDDEMIKSTKAMLSTRFDMKDMGLADVILGVKILRTSDGLVLSQSHYVDKILDKFSNDDTGVARTPIDVNLHMSKNKRDSVSQLEYSRVIESLMYLMSCTRPDIAYAVSKLSTRVIQMVIIGKGL
;
A
#
# COMPACT_ATOMS: atom_id res chain seq x y z
N MET A 1 6.57 32.30 -5.72
CA MET A 1 6.40 33.51 -4.91
C MET A 1 7.63 33.75 -4.03
N ASP A 2 7.80 34.94 -3.46
CA ASP A 2 8.84 35.15 -2.47
C ASP A 2 8.50 34.41 -1.16
N LEU A 3 9.53 33.92 -0.46
CA LEU A 3 9.32 33.26 0.81
C LEU A 3 8.91 34.26 1.88
N PRO A 4 7.78 34.09 2.59
CA PRO A 4 7.38 34.97 3.67
C PRO A 4 8.43 35.02 4.82
N PRO A 5 8.60 36.14 5.50
CA PRO A 5 9.50 36.24 6.64
C PRO A 5 9.17 35.22 7.72
N GLY A 6 10.20 34.58 8.25
CA GLY A 6 10.06 33.52 9.28
C GLY A 6 9.71 32.12 8.76
N SER A 7 9.27 31.99 7.51
CA SER A 7 8.99 30.69 6.90
C SER A 7 10.27 29.99 6.43
N LYS A 8 10.22 28.65 6.35
CA LYS A 8 11.32 27.84 5.80
C LYS A 8 10.77 26.90 4.71
N PRO A 9 11.35 26.91 3.50
CA PRO A 9 10.91 26.00 2.47
C PRO A 9 11.40 24.57 2.78
N LEU A 10 10.56 23.60 2.46
CA LEU A 10 10.94 22.19 2.50
C LEU A 10 11.66 21.81 1.21
N GLY A 11 12.74 21.07 1.34
CA GLY A 11 13.40 20.49 0.18
C GLY A 11 12.59 19.34 -0.40
N TYR A 12 12.99 18.91 -1.58
CA TYR A 12 12.37 17.81 -2.31
C TYR A 12 13.41 16.80 -2.77
N LYS A 13 12.95 15.72 -3.39
CA LYS A 13 13.75 14.78 -4.19
C LYS A 13 12.92 14.20 -5.32
N TRP A 14 13.56 13.91 -6.45
CA TRP A 14 12.99 13.10 -7.50
C TRP A 14 13.23 11.62 -7.22
N ILE A 15 12.18 10.82 -7.37
CA ILE A 15 12.26 9.35 -7.33
C ILE A 15 11.93 8.82 -8.72
N PHE A 16 12.91 8.18 -9.34
CA PHE A 16 12.77 7.56 -10.64
C PHE A 16 12.63 6.05 -10.47
N LYS A 17 11.66 5.45 -11.14
CA LYS A 17 11.42 4.01 -11.14
C LYS A 17 11.18 3.52 -12.56
N ARG A 18 11.90 2.46 -12.95
CA ARG A 18 11.60 1.69 -14.16
C ARG A 18 10.50 0.68 -13.83
N LYS A 19 9.43 0.63 -14.62
CA LYS A 19 8.46 -0.45 -14.60
C LYS A 19 8.83 -1.45 -15.68
N MET A 20 8.83 -2.72 -15.31
CA MET A 20 9.16 -3.83 -16.20
C MET A 20 7.89 -4.57 -16.58
N LYS A 21 7.80 -5.04 -17.82
CA LYS A 21 6.80 -6.01 -18.27
C LYS A 21 7.15 -7.40 -17.74
N THR A 22 6.22 -8.34 -17.84
CA THR A 22 6.43 -9.74 -17.45
C THR A 22 7.55 -10.43 -18.20
N ASN A 23 7.84 -9.99 -19.44
CA ASN A 23 8.91 -10.50 -20.28
C ASN A 23 10.30 -9.86 -19.97
N GLY A 24 10.43 -9.05 -18.90
CA GLY A 24 11.67 -8.42 -18.51
C GLY A 24 12.05 -7.16 -19.30
N THR A 25 11.25 -6.72 -20.27
CA THR A 25 11.46 -5.45 -20.98
C THR A 25 10.91 -4.26 -20.19
N ILE A 26 11.46 -3.06 -20.44
CA ILE A 26 10.95 -1.84 -19.79
C ILE A 26 9.58 -1.49 -20.36
N ASP A 27 8.57 -1.38 -19.47
CA ASP A 27 7.25 -0.89 -19.81
C ASP A 27 7.24 0.64 -19.87
N LYS A 28 7.66 1.28 -18.79
CA LYS A 28 7.72 2.73 -18.67
C LYS A 28 8.62 3.21 -17.56
N TYR A 29 9.06 4.47 -17.68
CA TYR A 29 9.70 5.19 -16.60
C TYR A 29 8.65 5.97 -15.81
N LYS A 30 8.77 5.96 -14.49
CA LYS A 30 7.92 6.73 -13.59
C LYS A 30 8.79 7.66 -12.75
N ALA A 31 8.49 8.96 -12.79
CA ALA A 31 9.11 9.96 -11.94
C ALA A 31 8.08 10.45 -10.90
N ARG A 32 8.51 10.64 -9.66
CA ARG A 32 7.71 11.27 -8.61
C ARG A 32 8.53 12.34 -7.92
N LEU A 33 7.97 13.52 -7.85
CA LEU A 33 8.46 14.56 -6.96
C LEU A 33 7.98 14.24 -5.54
N VAL A 34 8.89 14.16 -4.60
CA VAL A 34 8.61 13.84 -3.20
C VAL A 34 9.22 14.90 -2.31
N ILE A 35 8.41 15.55 -1.49
CA ILE A 35 8.87 16.54 -0.53
C ILE A 35 9.55 15.85 0.68
N LYS A 36 10.53 16.53 1.29
CA LYS A 36 11.23 16.03 2.48
C LYS A 36 10.42 16.28 3.74
N GLY A 37 9.23 15.68 3.84
CA GLY A 37 8.27 15.86 4.94
C GLY A 37 8.81 15.49 6.32
N TYR A 38 9.89 14.69 6.40
CA TYR A 38 10.56 14.42 7.68
C TYR A 38 11.18 15.66 8.34
N LYS A 39 11.27 16.79 7.61
CA LYS A 39 11.68 18.10 8.12
C LYS A 39 10.52 18.94 8.64
N GLN A 40 9.28 18.50 8.43
CA GLN A 40 8.09 19.20 8.94
C GLN A 40 8.06 19.18 10.46
N LYS A 41 7.58 20.29 11.04
CA LYS A 41 7.41 20.47 12.47
C LYS A 41 5.94 20.31 12.85
N GLU A 42 5.68 19.47 13.85
CA GLU A 42 4.36 19.32 14.46
C GLU A 42 3.91 20.64 15.11
N GLY A 43 2.63 20.95 14.99
CA GLY A 43 2.04 22.18 15.50
C GLY A 43 2.32 23.44 14.66
N LEU A 44 3.07 23.30 13.55
CA LEU A 44 3.35 24.39 12.60
C LEU A 44 3.05 23.96 11.15
N ASP A 45 3.73 22.94 10.66
CA ASP A 45 3.61 22.46 9.29
C ASP A 45 2.52 21.37 9.14
N TYR A 46 2.13 20.75 10.22
CA TYR A 46 1.02 19.79 10.30
C TYR A 46 0.55 19.64 11.75
N PHE A 47 -0.74 19.25 11.93
CA PHE A 47 -1.36 19.11 13.24
C PHE A 47 -1.84 17.69 13.48
N ASP A 48 -2.24 16.97 12.43
CA ASP A 48 -2.70 15.60 12.50
C ASP A 48 -2.34 14.84 11.21
N THR A 49 -1.86 13.62 11.38
CA THR A 49 -1.40 12.77 10.28
C THR A 49 -2.11 11.43 10.23
N TYR A 50 -3.02 11.17 11.19
CA TYR A 50 -3.70 9.90 11.24
C TYR A 50 -4.57 9.69 10.00
N SER A 51 -4.31 8.61 9.30
CA SER A 51 -5.11 8.12 8.18
C SER A 51 -5.38 6.65 8.35
N PRO A 52 -6.64 6.21 8.33
CA PRO A 52 -6.92 4.79 8.32
C PRO A 52 -6.44 4.16 7.01
N VAL A 53 -6.04 2.90 7.09
CA VAL A 53 -5.72 2.06 5.93
C VAL A 53 -6.43 0.73 6.13
N THR A 54 -7.06 0.21 5.09
CA THR A 54 -7.74 -1.08 5.14
C THR A 54 -6.78 -2.18 5.56
N ARG A 55 -7.22 -3.02 6.49
CA ARG A 55 -6.45 -4.19 6.91
C ARG A 55 -6.56 -5.30 5.87
N ILE A 56 -5.49 -6.05 5.68
CA ILE A 56 -5.52 -7.22 4.77
C ILE A 56 -6.58 -8.25 5.20
N THR A 57 -6.85 -8.38 6.49
CA THR A 57 -7.92 -9.23 7.03
C THR A 57 -9.29 -8.75 6.59
N SER A 58 -9.52 -7.45 6.54
CA SER A 58 -10.77 -6.85 6.04
C SER A 58 -10.94 -7.10 4.54
N VAL A 59 -9.88 -6.93 3.75
CA VAL A 59 -9.89 -7.27 2.31
C VAL A 59 -10.24 -8.75 2.11
N ARG A 60 -9.60 -9.66 2.85
CA ARG A 60 -9.89 -11.09 2.79
C ARG A 60 -11.33 -11.41 3.19
N MET A 61 -11.89 -10.71 4.17
CA MET A 61 -13.30 -10.86 4.57
C MET A 61 -14.24 -10.44 3.44
N VAL A 62 -13.96 -9.29 2.78
CA VAL A 62 -14.74 -8.83 1.63
C VAL A 62 -14.68 -9.83 0.48
N LEU A 63 -13.50 -10.40 0.20
CA LEU A 63 -13.33 -11.45 -0.82
C LEU A 63 -14.08 -12.73 -0.44
N ALA A 64 -14.08 -13.13 0.84
CA ALA A 64 -14.86 -14.28 1.32
C ALA A 64 -16.37 -14.06 1.13
N ILE A 65 -16.88 -12.86 1.46
CA ILE A 65 -18.27 -12.50 1.22
C ILE A 65 -18.59 -12.55 -0.29
N ALA A 66 -17.67 -12.06 -1.12
CA ALA A 66 -17.82 -12.10 -2.57
C ALA A 66 -17.91 -13.54 -3.10
N ALA A 67 -17.08 -14.45 -2.58
CA ALA A 67 -17.13 -15.87 -2.92
C ALA A 67 -18.47 -16.52 -2.49
N LEU A 68 -18.87 -16.32 -1.23
CA LEU A 68 -20.09 -16.89 -0.66
C LEU A 68 -21.39 -16.39 -1.32
N ARG A 69 -21.37 -15.15 -1.79
CA ARG A 69 -22.53 -14.48 -2.41
C ARG A 69 -22.45 -14.41 -3.92
N ASN A 70 -21.41 -15.01 -4.51
CA ASN A 70 -21.11 -14.98 -5.95
C ASN A 70 -21.13 -13.54 -6.52
N LEU A 71 -20.48 -12.60 -5.80
CA LEU A 71 -20.41 -11.19 -6.21
C LEU A 71 -19.30 -10.99 -7.24
N GLU A 72 -19.49 -9.99 -8.10
CA GLU A 72 -18.43 -9.51 -8.99
C GLU A 72 -17.43 -8.67 -8.21
N ILE A 73 -16.16 -8.80 -8.56
CA ILE A 73 -15.04 -8.10 -7.93
C ILE A 73 -14.29 -7.33 -9.01
N HIS A 74 -14.37 -6.02 -8.95
CA HIS A 74 -13.65 -5.12 -9.85
C HIS A 74 -12.55 -4.36 -9.12
N GLN A 75 -11.56 -3.91 -9.88
CA GLN A 75 -10.46 -3.11 -9.34
C GLN A 75 -10.32 -1.80 -10.10
N MET A 76 -10.07 -0.73 -9.36
CA MET A 76 -9.66 0.57 -9.88
C MET A 76 -8.40 1.06 -9.16
N ASP A 77 -7.61 1.90 -9.83
CA ASP A 77 -6.41 2.54 -9.31
C ASP A 77 -6.55 4.06 -9.43
N VAL A 78 -6.31 4.79 -8.35
CA VAL A 78 -6.34 6.26 -8.36
C VAL A 78 -4.98 6.78 -8.79
N LYS A 79 -4.95 7.52 -9.87
CA LYS A 79 -3.72 8.18 -10.28
C LYS A 79 -3.40 9.32 -9.31
N THR A 80 -2.17 9.30 -8.79
CA THR A 80 -1.66 10.38 -7.93
C THR A 80 -2.57 10.70 -6.73
N ALA A 81 -3.01 9.65 -5.99
CA ALA A 81 -3.96 9.75 -4.89
C ALA A 81 -3.71 10.94 -3.94
N PHE A 82 -2.50 11.11 -3.45
CA PHE A 82 -2.18 12.20 -2.51
C PHE A 82 -2.31 13.61 -3.09
N LEU A 83 -2.17 13.77 -4.41
CA LEU A 83 -2.36 15.07 -5.07
C LEU A 83 -3.84 15.51 -5.13
N ASN A 84 -4.77 14.62 -4.81
CA ASN A 84 -6.19 14.96 -4.70
C ASN A 84 -6.54 15.59 -3.33
N GLY A 85 -5.70 15.37 -2.31
CA GLY A 85 -5.93 15.93 -0.97
C GLY A 85 -5.79 17.46 -0.98
N ASP A 86 -6.73 18.13 -0.38
CA ASP A 86 -6.65 19.57 -0.16
C ASP A 86 -5.66 19.86 0.98
N LEU A 87 -5.00 20.99 0.95
CA LEU A 87 -3.98 21.37 1.93
C LEU A 87 -4.44 22.64 2.65
N ASP A 88 -4.69 22.54 3.94
CA ASP A 88 -5.15 23.64 4.77
C ASP A 88 -3.97 24.48 5.31
N GLU A 89 -2.78 23.87 5.45
CA GLU A 89 -1.60 24.51 5.99
C GLU A 89 -0.79 25.23 4.92
N GLU A 90 -0.15 26.33 5.30
CA GLU A 90 0.79 27.05 4.43
C GLU A 90 2.14 26.35 4.36
N ILE A 91 2.37 25.60 3.32
CA ILE A 91 3.62 24.89 3.08
C ILE A 91 4.34 25.41 1.86
N TYR A 92 5.61 25.70 2.04
CA TYR A 92 6.51 26.18 0.99
C TYR A 92 7.54 25.11 0.65
N MET A 93 7.80 24.94 -0.64
CA MET A 93 8.78 24.00 -1.17
C MET A 93 9.79 24.72 -2.05
N GLU A 94 11.05 24.30 -2.00
CA GLU A 94 12.07 24.74 -2.96
C GLU A 94 11.63 24.42 -4.39
N GLN A 95 11.92 25.29 -5.35
CA GLN A 95 11.61 25.03 -6.75
C GLN A 95 12.39 23.78 -7.22
N PRO A 96 11.72 22.83 -7.89
CA PRO A 96 12.41 21.67 -8.44
C PRO A 96 13.41 22.08 -9.52
N GLU A 97 14.58 21.46 -9.50
CA GLU A 97 15.61 21.63 -10.50
C GLU A 97 15.04 21.42 -11.91
N GLY A 98 15.41 22.30 -12.83
CA GLY A 98 14.89 22.33 -14.21
C GLY A 98 13.51 23.00 -14.37
N PHE A 99 12.87 23.46 -13.27
CA PHE A 99 11.55 24.11 -13.30
C PHE A 99 11.58 25.56 -12.78
N ALA A 100 12.74 26.06 -12.38
CA ALA A 100 12.89 27.48 -12.02
C ALA A 100 12.96 28.33 -13.30
N ALA A 101 12.10 29.34 -13.39
CA ALA A 101 12.18 30.29 -14.48
C ALA A 101 13.40 31.18 -14.32
N PRO A 102 14.08 31.60 -15.42
CA PRO A 102 15.22 32.53 -15.35
C PRO A 102 14.88 33.79 -14.57
N GLY A 103 15.76 34.18 -13.65
CA GLY A 103 15.58 35.36 -12.76
C GLY A 103 14.62 35.12 -11.58
N GLN A 104 14.10 33.91 -11.40
CA GLN A 104 13.19 33.54 -10.30
C GLN A 104 13.76 32.45 -9.39
N GLU A 105 15.04 32.17 -9.42
CA GLU A 105 15.73 31.08 -8.72
C GLU A 105 15.57 31.17 -7.19
N LYS A 106 15.37 32.40 -6.66
CA LYS A 106 15.16 32.64 -5.22
C LYS A 106 13.72 32.44 -4.75
N LYS A 107 12.77 32.31 -5.67
CA LYS A 107 11.36 32.11 -5.31
C LYS A 107 11.11 30.67 -4.85
N VAL A 108 10.01 30.47 -4.13
CA VAL A 108 9.55 29.18 -3.65
C VAL A 108 8.18 28.82 -4.22
N CYS A 109 7.85 27.53 -4.18
CA CYS A 109 6.51 27.05 -4.50
C CYS A 109 5.66 27.02 -3.22
N LYS A 110 4.58 27.79 -3.17
CA LYS A 110 3.51 27.57 -2.19
C LYS A 110 2.69 26.36 -2.66
N LEU A 111 2.55 25.34 -1.83
CA LEU A 111 1.74 24.17 -2.18
C LEU A 111 0.26 24.52 -2.07
N VAL A 112 -0.51 24.19 -3.09
CA VAL A 112 -1.97 24.37 -3.15
C VAL A 112 -2.69 23.05 -2.79
N LYS A 113 -2.02 21.94 -3.01
CA LYS A 113 -2.51 20.59 -2.72
C LYS A 113 -1.44 19.75 -2.06
N SER A 114 -1.87 18.68 -1.40
CA SER A 114 -0.97 17.69 -0.82
C SER A 114 -0.01 17.13 -1.85
N LEU A 115 1.21 16.82 -1.42
CA LEU A 115 2.26 16.24 -2.25
C LEU A 115 2.82 14.99 -1.56
N TYR A 116 3.30 14.03 -2.36
CA TYR A 116 3.98 12.86 -1.84
C TYR A 116 5.14 13.25 -0.91
N GLY A 117 5.16 12.64 0.27
CA GLY A 117 6.17 12.89 1.29
C GLY A 117 5.73 13.82 2.42
N LEU A 118 4.66 14.63 2.27
CA LEU A 118 4.06 15.35 3.38
C LEU A 118 3.46 14.37 4.39
N LYS A 119 3.61 14.65 5.67
CA LYS A 119 3.11 13.80 6.75
C LYS A 119 1.58 13.70 6.78
N GLN A 120 0.88 14.78 6.44
CA GLN A 120 -0.58 14.85 6.40
C GLN A 120 -1.19 14.37 5.06
N ALA A 121 -0.40 14.13 4.01
CA ALA A 121 -0.93 13.78 2.69
C ALA A 121 -1.84 12.54 2.68
N PRO A 122 -1.53 11.44 3.41
CA PRO A 122 -2.45 10.30 3.52
C PRO A 122 -3.80 10.66 4.13
N LYS A 123 -3.79 11.49 5.19
CA LYS A 123 -5.01 11.97 5.86
C LYS A 123 -5.86 12.83 4.93
N GLN A 124 -5.25 13.80 4.27
CA GLN A 124 -5.92 14.72 3.34
C GLN A 124 -6.57 13.96 2.18
N TRP A 125 -5.87 12.98 1.63
CA TRP A 125 -6.42 12.09 0.62
C TRP A 125 -7.62 11.30 1.13
N HIS A 126 -7.47 10.63 2.29
CA HIS A 126 -8.56 9.84 2.88
C HIS A 126 -9.78 10.71 3.16
N GLN A 127 -9.61 11.91 3.72
CA GLN A 127 -10.71 12.84 3.99
C GLN A 127 -11.43 13.25 2.70
N LYS A 128 -10.68 13.56 1.64
CA LYS A 128 -11.25 13.91 0.33
C LYS A 128 -12.07 12.76 -0.24
N PHE A 129 -11.52 11.55 -0.23
CA PHE A 129 -12.20 10.37 -0.71
C PHE A 129 -13.46 10.10 0.11
N ASN A 130 -13.34 10.09 1.42
CA ASN A 130 -14.44 9.86 2.36
C ASN A 130 -15.61 10.83 2.12
N SER A 131 -15.33 12.13 1.98
CA SER A 131 -16.38 13.13 1.72
C SER A 131 -17.13 12.88 0.41
N VAL A 132 -16.41 12.49 -0.65
CA VAL A 132 -17.01 12.17 -1.95
C VAL A 132 -17.92 10.95 -1.86
N VAL A 133 -17.43 9.88 -1.23
CA VAL A 133 -18.17 8.61 -1.16
C VAL A 133 -19.41 8.74 -0.29
N LEU A 134 -19.31 9.41 0.86
CA LEU A 134 -20.46 9.68 1.74
C LEU A 134 -21.52 10.54 1.06
N ALA A 135 -21.12 11.59 0.34
CA ALA A 135 -22.02 12.45 -0.42
C ALA A 135 -22.78 11.67 -1.52
N ASN A 136 -22.30 10.52 -1.94
CA ASN A 136 -22.94 9.64 -2.92
C ASN A 136 -23.71 8.46 -2.30
N GLY A 137 -24.03 8.55 -0.99
CA GLY A 137 -24.92 7.62 -0.32
C GLY A 137 -24.27 6.35 0.21
N PHE A 138 -22.94 6.28 0.23
CA PHE A 138 -22.24 5.21 0.93
C PHE A 138 -22.21 5.45 2.43
N LYS A 139 -22.10 4.38 3.20
CA LYS A 139 -21.91 4.38 4.65
C LYS A 139 -20.56 3.76 4.98
N ILE A 140 -19.88 4.34 5.97
CA ILE A 140 -18.61 3.79 6.48
C ILE A 140 -18.91 2.51 7.26
N ASN A 141 -18.08 1.49 7.07
CA ASN A 141 -18.13 0.30 7.91
C ASN A 141 -17.51 0.59 9.30
N GLU A 142 -18.17 0.14 10.37
CA GLU A 142 -17.70 0.42 11.74
C GLU A 142 -16.38 -0.27 12.08
N CYS A 143 -16.14 -1.46 11.51
CA CYS A 143 -14.95 -2.26 11.80
C CYS A 143 -13.71 -1.80 11.03
N ASP A 144 -13.89 -1.17 9.87
CA ASP A 144 -12.79 -0.68 9.02
C ASP A 144 -13.21 0.59 8.28
N LYS A 145 -12.59 1.70 8.62
CA LYS A 145 -12.94 3.05 8.11
C LYS A 145 -12.64 3.28 6.62
N CYS A 146 -11.96 2.34 5.98
CA CYS A 146 -11.68 2.36 4.54
C CYS A 146 -12.57 1.40 3.75
N ILE A 147 -13.58 0.80 4.40
CA ILE A 147 -14.63 0.02 3.76
C ILE A 147 -15.92 0.82 3.80
N TYR A 148 -16.57 0.92 2.65
CA TYR A 148 -17.81 1.64 2.48
C TYR A 148 -18.84 0.72 1.85
N VAL A 149 -20.09 0.83 2.29
CA VAL A 149 -21.19 0.02 1.77
C VAL A 149 -22.32 0.93 1.33
N LYS A 150 -22.90 0.63 0.19
CA LYS A 150 -24.12 1.26 -0.30
C LYS A 150 -25.14 0.19 -0.62
N ASP A 151 -26.25 0.23 0.08
CA ASP A 151 -27.41 -0.63 -0.13
C ASP A 151 -28.41 0.05 -1.05
N THR A 152 -29.03 -0.71 -1.94
CA THR A 152 -30.15 -0.28 -2.77
C THR A 152 -31.21 -1.39 -2.83
N VAL A 153 -32.33 -1.09 -3.43
CA VAL A 153 -33.41 -2.09 -3.63
C VAL A 153 -32.98 -3.26 -4.52
N ASN A 154 -31.99 -3.06 -5.38
CA ASN A 154 -31.50 -4.06 -6.34
C ASN A 154 -30.28 -4.84 -5.83
N GLY A 155 -29.74 -4.48 -4.66
CA GLY A 155 -28.57 -5.12 -4.12
C GLY A 155 -27.66 -4.15 -3.37
N TYR A 156 -26.40 -4.52 -3.22
CA TYR A 156 -25.41 -3.70 -2.51
C TYR A 156 -24.07 -3.67 -3.23
N VAL A 157 -23.30 -2.62 -2.96
CA VAL A 157 -21.92 -2.50 -3.40
C VAL A 157 -21.02 -2.15 -2.22
N ILE A 158 -19.88 -2.82 -2.14
CA ILE A 158 -18.83 -2.61 -1.16
C ILE A 158 -17.63 -1.98 -1.86
N LEU A 159 -17.18 -0.83 -1.36
CA LEU A 159 -15.91 -0.23 -1.74
C LEU A 159 -14.88 -0.53 -0.67
N CYS A 160 -13.69 -0.95 -1.07
CA CYS A 160 -12.57 -1.18 -0.18
C CYS A 160 -11.37 -0.38 -0.69
N LEU A 161 -11.01 0.69 0.02
CA LEU A 161 -9.92 1.59 -0.35
C LEU A 161 -8.62 1.20 0.35
N TYR A 162 -7.58 0.95 -0.42
CA TYR A 162 -6.23 0.78 0.08
C TYR A 162 -5.27 1.79 -0.59
N VAL A 163 -5.19 2.96 -0.04
CA VAL A 163 -4.40 4.12 -0.54
C VAL A 163 -4.82 4.52 -1.96
N ASP A 164 -4.15 4.01 -2.99
CA ASP A 164 -4.46 4.22 -4.43
C ASP A 164 -5.24 3.04 -5.05
N ASP A 165 -5.13 1.84 -4.49
CA ASP A 165 -5.85 0.66 -4.94
C ASP A 165 -7.26 0.59 -4.35
N MET A 166 -8.22 0.17 -5.16
CA MET A 166 -9.62 0.05 -4.76
C MET A 166 -10.26 -1.21 -5.29
N LEU A 167 -10.95 -1.95 -4.41
CA LEU A 167 -11.88 -3.00 -4.83
C LEU A 167 -13.32 -2.47 -4.80
N ILE A 168 -14.06 -2.82 -5.83
CA ILE A 168 -15.51 -2.59 -5.96
C ILE A 168 -16.17 -3.96 -6.06
N VAL A 169 -16.92 -4.34 -5.05
CA VAL A 169 -17.56 -5.65 -4.95
C VAL A 169 -19.07 -5.44 -4.91
N GLY A 170 -19.79 -6.04 -5.83
CA GLY A 170 -21.21 -5.82 -5.94
C GLY A 170 -21.99 -7.02 -6.45
N SER A 171 -23.29 -7.00 -6.20
CA SER A 171 -24.23 -8.03 -6.62
C SER A 171 -24.87 -7.74 -8.00
N ASP A 172 -24.68 -6.52 -8.51
CA ASP A 172 -25.27 -6.04 -9.74
C ASP A 172 -24.29 -5.20 -10.54
N ASP A 173 -24.16 -5.51 -11.83
CA ASP A 173 -23.25 -4.86 -12.77
C ASP A 173 -23.53 -3.37 -12.94
N GLU A 174 -24.80 -2.95 -12.94
CA GLU A 174 -25.18 -1.56 -13.12
C GLU A 174 -24.75 -0.71 -11.89
N MET A 175 -24.84 -1.28 -10.69
CA MET A 175 -24.33 -0.65 -9.47
C MET A 175 -22.82 -0.49 -9.51
N ILE A 176 -22.10 -1.50 -10.01
CA ILE A 176 -20.64 -1.45 -10.16
C ILE A 176 -20.27 -0.37 -11.19
N LYS A 177 -20.91 -0.36 -12.36
CA LYS A 177 -20.68 0.63 -13.43
C LYS A 177 -20.98 2.06 -12.94
N SER A 178 -22.12 2.28 -12.28
CA SER A 178 -22.48 3.59 -11.75
C SER A 178 -21.51 4.08 -10.68
N THR A 179 -21.01 3.16 -9.84
CA THR A 179 -19.99 3.46 -8.83
C THR A 179 -18.66 3.85 -9.48
N LYS A 180 -18.22 3.10 -10.50
CA LYS A 180 -17.01 3.44 -11.28
C LYS A 180 -17.15 4.80 -11.96
N ALA A 181 -18.31 5.08 -12.59
CA ALA A 181 -18.58 6.36 -13.23
C ALA A 181 -18.55 7.51 -12.21
N MET A 182 -19.19 7.35 -11.05
CA MET A 182 -19.18 8.33 -9.97
C MET A 182 -17.75 8.65 -9.51
N LEU A 183 -16.93 7.64 -9.29
CA LEU A 183 -15.53 7.82 -8.88
C LEU A 183 -14.72 8.53 -9.97
N SER A 184 -14.88 8.12 -11.23
CA SER A 184 -14.16 8.69 -12.39
C SER A 184 -14.53 10.15 -12.68
N THR A 185 -15.71 10.63 -12.24
CA THR A 185 -16.07 12.07 -12.35
C THR A 185 -15.37 12.93 -11.32
N ARG A 186 -14.84 12.35 -10.26
CA ARG A 186 -14.23 13.07 -9.12
C ARG A 186 -12.72 12.93 -9.05
N PHE A 187 -12.20 11.81 -9.52
CA PHE A 187 -10.79 11.45 -9.46
C PHE A 187 -10.30 10.93 -10.83
N ASP A 188 -9.03 11.15 -11.12
CA ASP A 188 -8.40 10.53 -12.29
C ASP A 188 -8.15 9.03 -11.98
N MET A 189 -9.05 8.18 -12.46
CA MET A 189 -9.08 6.75 -12.17
C MET A 189 -8.60 5.95 -13.37
N LYS A 190 -7.96 4.83 -13.08
CA LYS A 190 -7.72 3.77 -14.04
C LYS A 190 -8.61 2.59 -13.69
N ASP A 191 -9.54 2.24 -14.59
CA ASP A 191 -10.31 0.99 -14.46
C ASP A 191 -9.41 -0.19 -14.84
N MET A 192 -9.28 -1.15 -13.94
CA MET A 192 -8.50 -2.38 -14.12
C MET A 192 -9.38 -3.56 -14.54
N GLY A 193 -10.71 -3.38 -14.63
CA GLY A 193 -11.67 -4.45 -14.91
C GLY A 193 -11.91 -5.37 -13.72
N LEU A 194 -12.07 -6.67 -14.00
CA LEU A 194 -12.16 -7.70 -12.99
C LEU A 194 -10.84 -7.78 -12.19
N ALA A 195 -10.94 -7.92 -10.87
CA ALA A 195 -9.78 -7.98 -10.01
C ALA A 195 -9.02 -9.31 -10.22
N ASP A 196 -7.77 -9.20 -10.66
CA ASP A 196 -6.85 -10.33 -10.82
C ASP A 196 -5.81 -10.38 -9.69
N VAL A 197 -5.26 -9.22 -9.33
CA VAL A 197 -4.24 -9.12 -8.25
C VAL A 197 -4.51 -7.91 -7.40
N ILE A 198 -4.75 -8.11 -6.10
CA ILE A 198 -4.85 -7.03 -5.13
C ILE A 198 -3.74 -7.16 -4.08
N LEU A 199 -3.00 -6.08 -3.86
CA LEU A 199 -1.90 -6.03 -2.89
C LEU A 199 -0.91 -7.21 -3.03
N GLY A 200 -0.64 -7.65 -4.26
CA GLY A 200 0.25 -8.77 -4.56
C GLY A 200 -0.33 -10.16 -4.26
N VAL A 201 -1.63 -10.25 -3.94
CA VAL A 201 -2.36 -11.51 -3.82
C VAL A 201 -3.17 -11.73 -5.08
N LYS A 202 -2.92 -12.84 -5.78
CA LYS A 202 -3.67 -13.23 -6.97
C LYS A 202 -5.03 -13.78 -6.57
N ILE A 203 -6.07 -13.34 -7.27
CA ILE A 203 -7.45 -13.79 -7.08
C ILE A 203 -7.83 -14.68 -8.27
N LEU A 204 -8.08 -15.94 -8.01
CA LEU A 204 -8.50 -16.90 -9.04
C LEU A 204 -9.93 -17.32 -8.74
N ARG A 205 -10.84 -17.08 -9.68
CA ARG A 205 -12.22 -17.57 -9.58
C ARG A 205 -12.27 -19.00 -10.14
N THR A 206 -12.82 -19.91 -9.37
CA THR A 206 -13.04 -21.32 -9.74
C THR A 206 -14.52 -21.67 -9.61
N SER A 207 -14.92 -22.87 -10.03
CA SER A 207 -16.28 -23.40 -9.80
C SER A 207 -16.67 -23.44 -8.33
N ASP A 208 -15.71 -23.65 -7.44
CA ASP A 208 -15.92 -23.85 -6.00
C ASP A 208 -15.74 -22.58 -5.17
N GLY A 209 -15.42 -21.44 -5.82
CA GLY A 209 -15.25 -20.14 -5.16
C GLY A 209 -14.02 -19.35 -5.59
N LEU A 210 -13.33 -18.71 -4.64
CA LEU A 210 -12.13 -17.90 -4.89
C LEU A 210 -10.91 -18.58 -4.26
N VAL A 211 -9.83 -18.68 -5.04
CA VAL A 211 -8.51 -19.09 -4.56
C VAL A 211 -7.61 -17.87 -4.49
N LEU A 212 -7.02 -17.62 -3.33
CA LEU A 212 -6.05 -16.55 -3.10
C LEU A 212 -4.64 -17.15 -3.13
N SER A 213 -3.77 -16.64 -4.00
CA SER A 213 -2.42 -17.19 -4.20
C SER A 213 -1.36 -16.10 -4.19
N GLN A 214 -0.20 -16.41 -3.60
CA GLN A 214 1.04 -15.63 -3.70
C GLN A 214 2.18 -16.44 -4.29
N SER A 215 1.90 -17.47 -5.12
CA SER A 215 2.93 -18.36 -5.67
C SER A 215 4.10 -17.59 -6.30
N HIS A 216 3.82 -16.60 -7.14
CA HIS A 216 4.84 -15.75 -7.77
C HIS A 216 5.72 -14.98 -6.78
N TYR A 217 5.20 -14.66 -5.58
CA TYR A 217 5.99 -14.01 -4.54
C TYR A 217 6.80 -15.02 -3.75
N VAL A 218 6.28 -16.23 -3.53
CA VAL A 218 7.02 -17.35 -2.94
C VAL A 218 8.23 -17.68 -3.81
N ASP A 219 8.02 -17.88 -5.13
CA ASP A 219 9.10 -18.16 -6.08
C ASP A 219 10.18 -17.06 -6.02
N LYS A 220 9.78 -15.80 -5.99
CA LYS A 220 10.73 -14.68 -5.86
C LYS A 220 11.52 -14.67 -4.55
N ILE A 221 10.96 -15.18 -3.45
CA ILE A 221 11.69 -15.33 -2.19
C ILE A 221 12.65 -16.49 -2.30
N LEU A 222 12.18 -17.63 -2.79
CA LEU A 222 12.99 -18.82 -2.96
C LEU A 222 14.20 -18.58 -3.86
N ASP A 223 14.02 -17.89 -4.98
CA ASP A 223 15.11 -17.50 -5.89
C ASP A 223 16.24 -16.72 -5.21
N LYS A 224 15.93 -15.98 -4.15
CA LYS A 224 16.95 -15.25 -3.38
C LYS A 224 17.78 -16.14 -2.46
N PHE A 225 17.24 -17.30 -2.10
CA PHE A 225 17.82 -18.22 -1.11
C PHE A 225 18.13 -19.60 -1.67
N SER A 226 17.93 -19.84 -2.99
CA SER A 226 18.09 -21.11 -3.67
C SER A 226 19.53 -21.64 -3.76
N ASN A 227 20.50 -20.92 -3.22
CA ASN A 227 21.90 -21.34 -3.24
C ASN A 227 22.28 -22.31 -2.11
N ASP A 228 21.38 -22.62 -1.20
CA ASP A 228 21.62 -23.57 -0.11
C ASP A 228 20.85 -24.88 -0.36
N ASP A 229 21.58 -25.96 -0.56
CA ASP A 229 21.08 -27.34 -0.73
C ASP A 229 20.61 -27.91 0.62
N THR A 230 19.65 -27.22 1.25
CA THR A 230 19.18 -27.50 2.61
C THR A 230 18.05 -28.54 2.68
N GLY A 231 17.69 -29.16 1.55
CA GLY A 231 16.62 -30.15 1.48
C GLY A 231 15.22 -29.57 1.80
N VAL A 232 14.18 -30.40 1.66
CA VAL A 232 12.80 -30.00 1.89
C VAL A 232 12.43 -30.24 3.36
N ALA A 233 12.16 -29.16 4.11
CA ALA A 233 11.60 -29.26 5.45
C ALA A 233 10.09 -29.62 5.38
N ARG A 234 9.66 -30.57 6.20
CA ARG A 234 8.25 -31.00 6.28
C ARG A 234 7.39 -30.07 7.14
N THR A 235 8.00 -29.31 8.03
CA THR A 235 7.34 -28.36 8.92
C THR A 235 8.07 -27.03 8.87
N PRO A 236 7.38 -25.89 9.04
CA PRO A 236 8.01 -24.56 9.02
C PRO A 236 9.11 -24.38 10.07
N ILE A 237 8.99 -25.02 11.22
CA ILE A 237 10.00 -25.06 12.28
C ILE A 237 9.75 -26.26 13.19
N ASP A 238 10.81 -26.87 13.72
CA ASP A 238 10.68 -27.83 14.78
C ASP A 238 10.27 -27.12 16.10
N VAL A 239 9.16 -27.55 16.69
CA VAL A 239 8.63 -26.96 17.93
C VAL A 239 9.57 -27.18 19.13
N ASN A 240 10.37 -28.25 19.08
CA ASN A 240 11.35 -28.58 20.11
C ASN A 240 12.70 -27.85 19.93
N LEU A 241 12.85 -27.10 18.85
CA LEU A 241 14.09 -26.39 18.57
C LEU A 241 14.32 -25.28 19.60
N HIS A 242 15.31 -25.47 20.46
CA HIS A 242 15.79 -24.44 21.37
C HIS A 242 16.88 -23.61 20.70
N MET A 243 16.51 -22.40 20.31
CA MET A 243 17.47 -21.46 19.73
C MET A 243 18.42 -20.92 20.81
N SER A 244 19.69 -21.25 20.71
CA SER A 244 20.74 -20.69 21.57
C SER A 244 21.22 -19.33 21.08
N LYS A 245 21.94 -18.58 21.93
CA LYS A 245 22.65 -17.37 21.48
C LYS A 245 23.70 -17.76 20.43
N ASN A 246 23.82 -16.93 19.42
CA ASN A 246 24.82 -17.17 18.41
C ASN A 246 26.24 -17.02 18.98
N LYS A 247 27.09 -17.96 18.62
CA LYS A 247 28.52 -17.99 18.92
C LYS A 247 29.39 -17.81 17.68
N ARG A 248 28.79 -17.55 16.51
CA ARG A 248 29.47 -17.39 15.22
C ARG A 248 29.37 -15.93 14.75
N ASP A 249 29.98 -15.64 13.60
CA ASP A 249 29.90 -14.31 12.97
C ASP A 249 28.45 -13.89 12.71
N SER A 250 28.17 -12.61 12.88
CA SER A 250 26.84 -12.05 12.68
C SER A 250 26.54 -11.85 11.20
N VAL A 251 25.29 -12.14 10.79
CA VAL A 251 24.80 -11.75 9.46
C VAL A 251 24.35 -10.29 9.49
N SER A 252 24.27 -9.69 8.30
CA SER A 252 23.74 -8.33 8.15
C SER A 252 22.34 -8.22 8.72
N GLN A 253 22.14 -7.34 9.71
CA GLN A 253 20.83 -7.07 10.31
C GLN A 253 19.80 -6.62 9.25
N LEU A 254 20.27 -5.88 8.24
CA LEU A 254 19.42 -5.43 7.14
C LEU A 254 18.91 -6.58 6.27
N GLU A 255 19.78 -7.56 5.96
CA GLU A 255 19.39 -8.75 5.19
C GLU A 255 18.42 -9.60 5.98
N TYR A 256 18.70 -9.84 7.27
CA TYR A 256 17.81 -10.57 8.16
C TYR A 256 16.42 -9.93 8.24
N SER A 257 16.36 -8.63 8.46
CA SER A 257 15.08 -7.89 8.51
C SER A 257 14.29 -8.02 7.22
N ARG A 258 14.94 -7.96 6.06
CA ARG A 258 14.29 -8.15 4.75
C ARG A 258 13.67 -9.54 4.59
N VAL A 259 14.33 -10.57 5.10
CA VAL A 259 13.80 -11.94 5.09
C VAL A 259 12.55 -12.01 5.96
N ILE A 260 12.66 -11.55 7.19
CA ILE A 260 11.53 -11.56 8.15
C ILE A 260 10.34 -10.75 7.60
N GLU A 261 10.56 -9.55 7.05
CA GLU A 261 9.53 -8.74 6.41
C GLU A 261 8.82 -9.49 5.28
N SER A 262 9.60 -10.20 4.44
CA SER A 262 9.04 -10.99 3.35
C SER A 262 8.17 -12.15 3.86
N LEU A 263 8.62 -12.85 4.89
CA LEU A 263 7.86 -13.94 5.53
C LEU A 263 6.62 -13.42 6.27
N MET A 264 6.72 -12.28 6.96
CA MET A 264 5.58 -11.62 7.61
C MET A 264 4.49 -11.23 6.59
N TYR A 265 4.88 -10.75 5.44
CA TYR A 265 3.94 -10.46 4.37
C TYR A 265 3.23 -11.74 3.87
N LEU A 266 3.96 -12.82 3.59
CA LEU A 266 3.36 -14.12 3.24
C LEU A 266 2.40 -14.62 4.31
N MET A 267 2.85 -14.64 5.56
CA MET A 267 2.08 -15.07 6.72
C MET A 267 0.75 -14.31 6.84
N SER A 268 0.79 -13.01 6.69
CA SER A 268 -0.39 -12.15 6.86
C SER A 268 -1.39 -12.28 5.71
N CYS A 269 -0.93 -12.57 4.49
CA CYS A 269 -1.78 -12.60 3.31
C CYS A 269 -2.36 -14.01 3.02
N THR A 270 -1.52 -15.05 2.92
CA THR A 270 -1.96 -16.38 2.45
C THR A 270 -1.42 -17.58 3.23
N ARG A 271 -0.38 -17.38 4.06
CA ARG A 271 0.34 -18.47 4.74
C ARG A 271 0.31 -18.34 6.27
N PRO A 272 -0.87 -18.41 6.91
CA PRO A 272 -0.96 -18.36 8.38
C PRO A 272 -0.25 -19.55 9.08
N ASP A 273 -0.01 -20.63 8.37
CA ASP A 273 0.69 -21.82 8.84
C ASP A 273 2.14 -21.56 9.26
N ILE A 274 2.81 -20.55 8.67
CA ILE A 274 4.17 -20.15 9.05
C ILE A 274 4.22 -19.16 10.23
N ALA A 275 3.07 -18.76 10.79
CA ALA A 275 3.01 -17.68 11.79
C ALA A 275 3.87 -17.94 13.02
N TYR A 276 3.86 -19.15 13.54
CA TYR A 276 4.67 -19.52 14.70
C TYR A 276 6.18 -19.41 14.40
N ALA A 277 6.62 -19.91 13.26
CA ALA A 277 8.02 -19.83 12.85
C ALA A 277 8.48 -18.37 12.69
N VAL A 278 7.69 -17.56 11.98
CA VAL A 278 7.98 -16.14 11.75
C VAL A 278 7.98 -15.37 13.06
N SER A 279 7.03 -15.63 13.95
CA SER A 279 6.99 -15.01 15.29
C SER A 279 8.24 -15.35 16.10
N LYS A 280 8.63 -16.62 16.15
CA LYS A 280 9.87 -17.04 16.84
C LYS A 280 11.12 -16.39 16.26
N LEU A 281 11.22 -16.25 14.96
CA LEU A 281 12.35 -15.62 14.30
C LEU A 281 12.35 -14.10 14.52
N SER A 282 11.19 -13.43 14.41
CA SER A 282 11.09 -11.97 14.54
C SER A 282 11.40 -11.46 15.95
N THR A 283 11.05 -12.20 17.00
CA THR A 283 11.36 -11.80 18.39
C THR A 283 12.85 -11.70 18.68
N ARG A 284 13.71 -12.29 17.85
CA ARG A 284 15.16 -12.28 18.01
C ARG A 284 15.88 -11.20 17.20
N VAL A 285 15.17 -10.44 16.38
CA VAL A 285 15.73 -9.28 15.67
C VAL A 285 16.26 -8.23 16.65
N ILE A 286 15.62 -8.09 17.81
CA ILE A 286 16.01 -7.14 18.86
C ILE A 286 17.25 -7.62 19.64
N GLN A 287 17.59 -8.92 19.61
CA GLN A 287 18.69 -9.51 20.38
C GLN A 287 19.85 -10.04 19.53
N MET A 288 20.24 -9.29 18.51
CA MET A 288 21.42 -9.62 17.67
C MET A 288 21.56 -11.12 17.39
N VAL A 289 20.95 -11.59 16.40
CA VAL A 289 21.06 -12.97 16.03
C VAL A 289 21.33 -13.15 14.55
N ILE A 290 21.98 -13.85 14.35
CA ILE A 290 22.81 -14.82 13.84
C ILE A 290 22.06 -16.06 13.50
N ILE A 291 21.83 -16.16 12.23
CA ILE A 291 21.71 -17.44 11.60
C ILE A 291 22.97 -17.53 10.74
N GLY A 292 23.90 -18.33 11.17
CA GLY A 292 25.02 -18.74 10.32
C GLY A 292 24.43 -19.44 9.12
N LYS A 293 25.09 -19.34 7.95
CA LYS A 293 24.76 -20.02 6.71
C LYS A 293 24.27 -21.45 7.01
N GLY A 294 23.00 -21.71 6.79
CA GLY A 294 22.35 -23.00 7.07
C GLY A 294 20.91 -22.80 7.57
N LEU A 295 20.06 -22.17 6.74
CA LEU A 295 18.62 -22.35 6.66
C LEU A 295 18.27 -22.86 5.27
#